data_cfef9ce8660fa2d68340a013147ca53e
#
_entry.id   cfef9ce8660fa2d68340a013147ca53e
#
_cell.length_a   1.000
_cell.length_b   1.000
_cell.length_c   1.000
_cell.angle_alpha   90.00
_cell.angle_beta   90.00
_cell.angle_gamma   90.00
#
_symmetry.space_group_name_H-M   'P 1'
#
loop_
_entity.id
_entity.type
_entity.pdbx_description
1 polymer ?
#
loop_
_entity_poly.entity_id
_entity_poly.type
_entity_poly.pdbx_seq_one_letter_code
_entity_poly.pdbx_strand_id
1 'polypeptide(L)'
;MSNHVHLLLRERTESISISLKRLTVSYAAYYNKRYQRVGHLFQDRFKSEPVNDIEYFVTLLRYVHQNPVKAGICVKAEEYTWSSWQEYLNDEGILPTLCYTKAVLKRITLDNLKELVDETLDGDITDVVYTTDDRLTDDDIRQYLRGHWHLEHPTDLQKKEKTDRNEILIESIQYGAPLRQLSD
;
A
#
# COMPACT_ATOMS: atom_id res chain seq x y z
N MET A 1 -11.33 10.96 -6.04
CA MET A 1 -9.96 10.82 -6.54
C MET A 1 -10.02 10.53 -8.03
N SER A 2 -9.33 11.32 -8.84
CA SER A 2 -9.50 11.25 -10.30
C SER A 2 -8.46 10.36 -11.00
N ASN A 3 -7.33 10.08 -10.36
CA ASN A 3 -6.17 9.48 -11.01
C ASN A 3 -5.47 8.35 -10.23
N HIS A 4 -5.90 8.05 -9.03
CA HIS A 4 -5.33 6.97 -8.22
C HIS A 4 -6.37 6.36 -7.27
N VAL A 5 -6.05 5.19 -6.71
CA VAL A 5 -6.93 4.42 -5.81
C VAL A 5 -6.11 4.04 -4.58
N HIS A 6 -6.70 4.21 -3.40
CA HIS A 6 -6.16 3.68 -2.16
C HIS A 6 -6.87 2.38 -1.81
N LEU A 7 -6.12 1.36 -1.47
CA LEU A 7 -6.62 0.05 -1.11
C LEU A 7 -5.97 -0.41 0.19
N LEU A 8 -6.80 -0.78 1.15
CA LEU A 8 -6.35 -1.50 2.34
C LEU A 8 -6.60 -2.98 2.12
N LEU A 9 -5.53 -3.76 1.95
CA LEU A 9 -5.60 -5.15 1.53
C LEU A 9 -5.00 -6.07 2.59
N ARG A 10 -5.53 -7.28 2.67
CA ARG A 10 -4.98 -8.36 3.47
C ARG A 10 -4.67 -9.56 2.60
N GLU A 11 -3.41 -9.97 2.61
CA GLU A 11 -2.95 -11.17 1.95
C GLU A 11 -3.57 -12.43 2.57
N ARG A 12 -3.91 -13.39 1.76
CA ARG A 12 -4.47 -14.69 2.19
C ARG A 12 -3.70 -15.84 1.57
N THR A 13 -4.21 -16.40 0.49
CA THR A 13 -3.63 -17.58 -0.18
C THR A 13 -2.71 -17.23 -1.33
N GLU A 14 -2.91 -16.06 -1.92
CA GLU A 14 -2.11 -15.54 -3.02
C GLU A 14 -1.50 -14.20 -2.63
N SER A 15 -0.29 -13.95 -3.08
CA SER A 15 0.41 -12.69 -2.88
C SER A 15 -0.38 -11.51 -3.46
N ILE A 16 -0.44 -10.40 -2.70
CA ILE A 16 -1.05 -9.14 -3.13
C ILE A 16 -0.47 -8.69 -4.48
N SER A 17 0.83 -8.87 -4.69
CA SER A 17 1.51 -8.49 -5.93
C SER A 17 0.95 -9.23 -7.14
N ILE A 18 0.65 -10.51 -7.02
CA ILE A 18 0.08 -11.32 -8.11
C ILE A 18 -1.37 -10.89 -8.35
N SER A 19 -2.15 -10.75 -7.28
CA SER A 19 -3.56 -10.35 -7.37
C SER A 19 -3.70 -8.96 -7.99
N LEU A 20 -2.91 -7.98 -7.57
CA LEU A 20 -2.92 -6.63 -8.14
C LEU A 20 -2.42 -6.60 -9.57
N LYS A 21 -1.39 -7.39 -9.92
CA LYS A 21 -0.96 -7.51 -11.31
C LYS A 21 -2.09 -8.00 -12.22
N ARG A 22 -2.82 -9.03 -11.82
CA ARG A 22 -3.96 -9.56 -12.60
C ARG A 22 -5.05 -8.52 -12.74
N LEU A 23 -5.41 -7.86 -11.63
CA LEU A 23 -6.44 -6.81 -11.61
C LEU A 23 -6.08 -5.66 -12.55
N THR A 24 -4.88 -5.09 -12.41
CA THR A 24 -4.44 -3.93 -13.19
C THR A 24 -4.31 -4.24 -14.69
N VAL A 25 -3.80 -5.43 -15.05
CA VAL A 25 -3.71 -5.86 -16.45
C VAL A 25 -5.11 -6.04 -17.04
N SER A 26 -6.01 -6.72 -16.33
CA SER A 26 -7.39 -6.93 -16.77
C SER A 26 -8.13 -5.60 -16.93
N TYR A 27 -7.99 -4.70 -15.96
CA TYR A 27 -8.63 -3.39 -16.02
C TYR A 27 -8.06 -2.52 -17.16
N ALA A 28 -6.75 -2.53 -17.37
CA ALA A 28 -6.12 -1.80 -18.46
C ALA A 28 -6.61 -2.30 -19.84
N ALA A 29 -6.74 -3.63 -20.02
CA ALA A 29 -7.27 -4.21 -21.23
C ALA A 29 -8.74 -3.82 -21.47
N TYR A 30 -9.58 -3.90 -20.41
CA TYR A 30 -10.96 -3.45 -20.46
C TYR A 30 -11.06 -1.96 -20.84
N TYR A 31 -10.32 -1.12 -20.15
CA TYR A 31 -10.34 0.33 -20.34
C TYR A 31 -9.89 0.73 -21.74
N ASN A 32 -8.78 0.18 -22.22
CA ASN A 32 -8.26 0.44 -23.57
C ASN A 32 -9.27 0.01 -24.64
N LYS A 33 -9.90 -1.16 -24.48
CA LYS A 33 -10.95 -1.62 -25.39
C LYS A 33 -12.18 -0.70 -25.35
N ARG A 34 -12.62 -0.31 -24.16
CA ARG A 34 -13.83 0.52 -23.95
C ARG A 34 -13.69 1.91 -24.56
N TYR A 35 -12.51 2.50 -24.44
CA TYR A 35 -12.21 3.88 -24.88
C TYR A 35 -11.35 3.94 -26.14
N GLN A 36 -11.16 2.83 -26.84
CA GLN A 36 -10.38 2.72 -28.07
C GLN A 36 -8.97 3.34 -27.94
N ARG A 37 -8.31 3.08 -26.82
CA ARG A 37 -6.96 3.57 -26.50
C ARG A 37 -5.91 2.49 -26.70
N VAL A 38 -4.68 2.93 -26.94
CA VAL A 38 -3.47 2.11 -27.00
C VAL A 38 -2.46 2.64 -25.98
N GLY A 39 -1.67 1.74 -25.40
CA GLY A 39 -0.64 2.08 -24.42
C GLY A 39 -1.03 1.77 -22.98
N HIS A 40 -0.15 2.16 -22.05
CA HIS A 40 -0.38 1.89 -20.63
C HIS A 40 -1.44 2.81 -20.04
N LEU A 41 -2.22 2.25 -19.14
CA LEU A 41 -3.20 2.98 -18.34
C LEU A 41 -2.57 3.47 -17.04
N PHE A 42 -1.80 2.62 -16.38
CA PHE A 42 -1.11 2.95 -15.14
C PHE A 42 0.30 3.43 -15.45
N GLN A 43 0.69 4.54 -14.84
CA GLN A 43 2.01 5.15 -15.04
C GLN A 43 3.11 4.25 -14.50
N ASP A 44 2.91 3.73 -13.27
CA ASP A 44 3.87 2.93 -12.54
C ASP A 44 3.24 1.69 -11.89
N ARG A 45 4.06 0.90 -11.23
CA ARG A 45 3.59 -0.17 -10.36
C ARG A 45 2.88 0.44 -9.15
N PHE A 46 2.03 -0.36 -8.51
CA PHE A 46 1.46 0.03 -7.22
C PHE A 46 2.56 0.22 -6.18
N LYS A 47 2.34 1.16 -5.27
CA LYS A 47 3.15 1.34 -4.07
C LYS A 47 2.43 0.65 -2.92
N SER A 48 3.17 0.04 -2.01
CA SER A 48 2.57 -0.65 -0.87
C SER A 48 3.39 -0.44 0.38
N GLU A 49 2.71 -0.36 1.49
CA GLU A 49 3.27 -0.23 2.82
C GLU A 49 2.65 -1.30 3.73
N PRO A 50 3.45 -2.00 4.56
CA PRO A 50 2.93 -2.96 5.49
C PRO A 50 2.24 -2.27 6.67
N VAL A 51 1.10 -2.80 7.09
CA VAL A 51 0.35 -2.34 8.25
C VAL A 51 0.60 -3.31 9.39
N ASN A 52 1.48 -2.93 10.32
CA ASN A 52 2.01 -3.83 11.34
C ASN A 52 1.28 -3.74 12.68
N ASP A 53 0.55 -2.68 12.93
CA ASP A 53 -0.16 -2.46 14.18
C ASP A 53 -1.60 -1.97 13.98
N ILE A 54 -2.38 -2.00 15.05
CA ILE A 54 -3.79 -1.66 15.01
C ILE A 54 -4.02 -0.14 14.97
N GLU A 55 -3.15 0.65 15.56
CA GLU A 55 -3.28 2.11 15.60
C GLU A 55 -3.06 2.67 14.21
N TYR A 56 -2.01 2.18 13.53
CA TYR A 56 -1.75 2.53 12.15
C TYR A 56 -2.86 2.05 11.21
N PHE A 57 -3.41 0.85 11.43
CA PHE A 57 -4.57 0.36 10.69
C PHE A 57 -5.77 1.31 10.78
N VAL A 58 -6.11 1.75 11.98
CA VAL A 58 -7.24 2.68 12.24
C VAL A 58 -6.97 4.03 11.56
N THR A 59 -5.75 4.52 11.65
CA THR A 59 -5.31 5.76 11.01
C THR A 59 -5.46 5.70 9.48
N LEU A 60 -5.02 4.59 8.87
CA LEU A 60 -5.17 4.38 7.42
C LEU A 60 -6.63 4.21 7.00
N LEU A 61 -7.43 3.53 7.81
CA LEU A 61 -8.86 3.39 7.55
C LEU A 61 -9.56 4.75 7.51
N ARG A 62 -9.27 5.60 8.49
CA ARG A 62 -9.72 6.99 8.52
C ARG A 62 -9.24 7.77 7.30
N TYR A 63 -7.94 7.71 7.01
CA TYR A 63 -7.33 8.39 5.89
C TYR A 63 -7.99 8.04 4.55
N VAL A 64 -8.19 6.76 4.25
CA VAL A 64 -8.81 6.31 3.00
C VAL A 64 -10.21 6.88 2.81
N HIS A 65 -11.00 6.95 3.89
CA HIS A 65 -12.37 7.46 3.81
C HIS A 65 -12.47 9.00 3.84
N GLN A 66 -11.54 9.68 4.49
CA GLN A 66 -11.48 11.14 4.49
C GLN A 66 -10.85 11.73 3.22
N ASN A 67 -10.09 10.96 2.46
CA ASN A 67 -9.35 11.44 1.31
C ASN A 67 -10.21 12.17 0.26
N PRO A 68 -11.41 11.69 -0.13
CA PRO A 68 -12.29 12.41 -1.04
C PRO A 68 -12.75 13.75 -0.50
N VAL A 69 -12.98 13.84 0.82
CA VAL A 69 -13.38 15.09 1.48
C VAL A 69 -12.22 16.07 1.49
N LYS A 70 -11.03 15.64 1.87
CA LYS A 70 -9.80 16.46 1.84
C LYS A 70 -9.46 16.95 0.43
N ALA A 71 -9.72 16.13 -0.58
CA ALA A 71 -9.54 16.50 -1.98
C ALA A 71 -10.66 17.43 -2.52
N GLY A 72 -11.64 17.82 -1.70
CA GLY A 72 -12.75 18.68 -2.10
C GLY A 72 -13.71 18.06 -3.11
N ILE A 73 -13.74 16.73 -3.23
CA ILE A 73 -14.60 16.01 -4.17
C ILE A 73 -16.02 15.91 -3.62
N CYS A 74 -16.17 15.79 -2.31
CA CYS A 74 -17.43 15.74 -1.61
C CYS A 74 -17.30 16.45 -0.25
N VAL A 75 -18.44 16.77 0.39
CA VAL A 75 -18.46 17.43 1.70
C VAL A 75 -18.33 16.39 2.82
N LYS A 76 -18.93 15.21 2.64
CA LYS A 76 -18.90 14.11 3.60
C LYS A 76 -18.44 12.82 2.94
N ALA A 77 -17.78 11.95 3.70
CA ALA A 77 -17.29 10.66 3.20
C ALA A 77 -18.41 9.77 2.65
N GLU A 78 -19.61 9.85 3.20
CA GLU A 78 -20.81 9.12 2.76
C GLU A 78 -21.31 9.53 1.37
N GLU A 79 -20.98 10.71 0.89
CA GLU A 79 -21.36 11.20 -0.44
C GLU A 79 -20.52 10.61 -1.56
N TYR A 80 -19.35 10.07 -1.22
CA TYR A 80 -18.43 9.51 -2.21
C TYR A 80 -18.78 8.06 -2.54
N THR A 81 -19.46 7.86 -3.66
CA THR A 81 -19.96 6.55 -4.11
C THR A 81 -18.87 5.52 -4.44
N TRP A 82 -17.65 5.97 -4.71
CA TRP A 82 -16.51 5.10 -5.10
C TRP A 82 -15.62 4.75 -3.90
N SER A 83 -16.22 4.56 -2.73
CA SER A 83 -15.52 4.10 -1.54
C SER A 83 -16.25 2.93 -0.88
N SER A 84 -15.55 2.20 -0.03
CA SER A 84 -16.16 1.16 0.82
C SER A 84 -17.06 1.73 1.93
N TRP A 85 -17.14 3.04 2.08
CA TRP A 85 -17.94 3.67 3.15
C TRP A 85 -19.40 3.24 3.12
N GLN A 86 -19.97 3.17 1.92
CA GLN A 86 -21.36 2.72 1.74
C GLN A 86 -21.59 1.27 2.20
N GLU A 87 -20.56 0.41 2.10
CA GLU A 87 -20.66 -0.98 2.56
C GLU A 87 -20.66 -1.09 4.09
N TYR A 88 -20.11 -0.10 4.82
CA TYR A 88 -20.20 -0.01 6.28
C TYR A 88 -21.56 0.48 6.74
N LEU A 89 -22.22 1.33 5.97
CA LEU A 89 -23.53 1.89 6.29
C LEU A 89 -24.67 0.94 5.92
N ASN A 90 -24.43 -0.01 5.03
CA ASN A 90 -25.44 -0.86 4.43
C ASN A 90 -25.54 -2.20 5.18
N ASP A 91 -26.26 -2.21 6.30
CA ASP A 91 -26.41 -3.39 7.17
C ASP A 91 -27.30 -4.50 6.56
N GLU A 92 -28.03 -4.21 5.48
CA GLU A 92 -29.07 -5.10 4.91
C GLU A 92 -28.59 -6.00 3.77
N GLY A 93 -27.32 -5.97 3.37
CA GLY A 93 -26.77 -6.91 2.39
C GLY A 93 -27.38 -6.81 0.98
N ILE A 94 -27.93 -5.66 0.60
CA ILE A 94 -28.61 -5.44 -0.68
C ILE A 94 -27.66 -5.40 -1.87
N LEU A 95 -26.38 -5.09 -1.63
CA LEU A 95 -25.34 -5.08 -2.66
C LEU A 95 -24.29 -6.16 -2.40
N PRO A 96 -23.72 -6.77 -3.43
CA PRO A 96 -22.59 -7.66 -3.24
C PRO A 96 -21.45 -6.87 -2.61
N THR A 97 -21.11 -7.18 -1.36
CA THR A 97 -20.03 -6.53 -0.63
C THR A 97 -18.71 -6.93 -1.24
N LEU A 98 -17.98 -5.95 -1.77
CA LEU A 98 -16.62 -6.12 -2.27
C LEU A 98 -15.60 -6.13 -1.14
N CYS A 99 -15.91 -5.41 -0.04
CA CYS A 99 -15.02 -5.21 1.08
C CYS A 99 -15.37 -6.11 2.26
N TYR A 100 -14.34 -6.54 2.97
CA TYR A 100 -14.51 -7.37 4.17
C TYR A 100 -14.74 -6.49 5.41
N THR A 101 -15.83 -5.73 5.40
CA THR A 101 -16.23 -4.78 6.47
C THR A 101 -16.37 -5.44 7.83
N LYS A 102 -16.84 -6.70 7.89
CA LYS A 102 -16.98 -7.48 9.13
C LYS A 102 -15.66 -7.64 9.90
N ALA A 103 -14.52 -7.65 9.22
CA ALA A 103 -13.23 -7.73 9.90
C ALA A 103 -12.87 -6.43 10.63
N VAL A 104 -13.32 -5.30 10.10
CA VAL A 104 -13.15 -3.98 10.71
C VAL A 104 -14.13 -3.81 11.87
N LEU A 105 -15.41 -4.10 11.64
CA LEU A 105 -16.48 -3.94 12.64
C LEU A 105 -16.34 -4.87 13.85
N LYS A 106 -15.51 -5.91 13.75
CA LYS A 106 -15.09 -6.70 14.93
C LYS A 106 -14.13 -5.98 15.86
N ARG A 107 -13.49 -4.91 15.39
CA ARG A 107 -12.45 -4.17 16.12
C ARG A 107 -12.91 -2.79 16.54
N ILE A 108 -13.75 -2.16 15.76
CA ILE A 108 -14.30 -0.84 16.00
C ILE A 108 -15.80 -0.85 15.70
N THR A 109 -16.63 -0.26 16.57
CA THR A 109 -18.07 -0.13 16.32
C THR A 109 -18.32 0.81 15.15
N LEU A 110 -19.48 0.68 14.50
CA LEU A 110 -19.85 1.58 13.40
C LEU A 110 -19.91 3.04 13.85
N ASP A 111 -20.44 3.29 15.05
CA ASP A 111 -20.56 4.66 15.57
C ASP A 111 -19.19 5.28 15.83
N ASN A 112 -18.28 4.54 16.48
CA ASN A 112 -16.90 5.01 16.67
C ASN A 112 -16.18 5.21 15.33
N LEU A 113 -16.46 4.36 14.33
CA LEU A 113 -15.90 4.54 12.99
C LEU A 113 -16.42 5.79 12.30
N LYS A 114 -17.70 6.12 12.47
CA LYS A 114 -18.29 7.36 11.96
C LYS A 114 -17.66 8.58 12.63
N GLU A 115 -17.60 8.60 13.96
CA GLU A 115 -16.94 9.67 14.70
C GLU A 115 -15.50 9.86 14.23
N LEU A 116 -14.75 8.77 14.09
CA LEU A 116 -13.36 8.77 13.62
C LEU A 116 -13.23 9.40 12.23
N VAL A 117 -14.15 9.12 11.32
CA VAL A 117 -14.11 9.62 9.93
C VAL A 117 -14.62 11.07 9.85
N ASP A 118 -15.55 11.45 10.71
CA ASP A 118 -16.11 12.82 10.75
C ASP A 118 -15.20 13.82 11.49
N GLU A 119 -14.33 13.34 12.39
CA GLU A 119 -13.36 14.21 13.05
C GLU A 119 -12.39 14.82 12.03
N THR A 120 -12.27 16.13 12.04
CA THR A 120 -11.21 16.81 11.27
C THR A 120 -9.85 16.42 11.82
N LEU A 121 -8.99 15.87 10.97
CA LEU A 121 -7.59 15.69 11.29
C LEU A 121 -6.91 17.07 11.26
N ASP A 122 -6.64 17.64 12.44
CA ASP A 122 -5.65 18.70 12.61
C ASP A 122 -4.25 18.05 12.48
N GLY A 123 -3.77 17.91 11.30
CA GLY A 123 -2.46 17.37 10.99
C GLY A 123 -2.48 16.73 9.60
N ASP A 124 -1.57 17.14 8.76
CA ASP A 124 -1.22 16.45 7.55
C ASP A 124 -0.76 15.02 7.87
N ILE A 125 -1.72 14.08 7.88
CA ILE A 125 -1.38 12.81 7.28
C ILE A 125 -1.30 13.18 5.80
N THR A 126 -0.21 13.80 5.42
CA THR A 126 0.19 13.93 4.03
C THR A 126 -0.08 12.58 3.43
N ASP A 127 -0.66 12.54 2.22
CA ASP A 127 -0.45 11.40 1.35
C ASP A 127 0.90 10.87 1.76
N VAL A 128 0.97 9.62 2.23
CA VAL A 128 2.27 9.04 2.48
C VAL A 128 2.93 9.27 1.15
N VAL A 129 3.44 10.46 1.02
CA VAL A 129 4.31 10.87 -0.04
C VAL A 129 5.48 10.00 0.31
N TYR A 130 5.44 8.80 -0.26
CA TYR A 130 6.67 8.10 -0.50
C TYR A 130 7.49 9.13 -1.26
N THR A 131 8.10 10.01 -0.49
CA THR A 131 9.25 10.69 -0.99
C THR A 131 10.11 9.52 -1.42
N THR A 132 10.43 9.51 -2.67
CA THR A 132 11.42 8.61 -3.25
C THR A 132 12.71 8.65 -2.44
N ASP A 133 12.80 9.49 -1.44
CA ASP A 133 13.89 9.70 -0.50
C ASP A 133 13.96 8.70 0.66
N ASP A 134 12.88 8.01 1.04
CA ASP A 134 12.93 6.96 2.08
C ASP A 134 13.33 5.58 1.50
N ARG A 135 13.51 5.46 0.21
CA ARG A 135 14.17 4.28 -0.35
C ARG A 135 15.65 4.46 -0.14
N LEU A 136 16.21 3.54 0.61
CA LEU A 136 17.66 3.41 0.66
C LEU A 136 18.20 3.46 -0.78
N THR A 137 19.04 4.44 -1.04
CA THR A 137 19.71 4.54 -2.32
C THR A 137 20.72 3.40 -2.45
N ASP A 138 21.18 3.11 -3.66
CA ASP A 138 22.26 2.13 -3.85
C ASP A 138 23.51 2.49 -3.05
N ASP A 139 23.73 3.78 -2.81
CA ASP A 139 24.85 4.27 -2.02
C ASP A 139 24.63 4.04 -0.52
N ASP A 140 23.41 4.20 0.00
CA ASP A 140 23.07 3.88 1.38
C ASP A 140 23.26 2.40 1.67
N ILE A 141 22.84 1.54 0.74
CA ILE A 141 23.02 0.09 0.86
C ILE A 141 24.49 -0.31 0.78
N ARG A 142 25.26 0.29 -0.12
CA ARG A 142 26.72 0.07 -0.19
C ARG A 142 27.40 0.53 1.10
N GLN A 143 27.02 1.68 1.65
CA GLN A 143 27.55 2.17 2.89
C GLN A 143 27.21 1.25 4.07
N TYR A 144 25.97 0.74 4.13
CA TYR A 144 25.56 -0.25 5.12
C TYR A 144 26.37 -1.54 5.01
N LEU A 145 26.47 -2.13 3.82
CA LEU A 145 27.24 -3.36 3.57
C LEU A 145 28.72 -3.19 3.91
N ARG A 146 29.31 -2.04 3.57
CA ARG A 146 30.71 -1.71 3.89
C ARG A 146 30.93 -1.53 5.39
N GLY A 147 30.04 -0.80 6.06
CA GLY A 147 30.17 -0.49 7.49
C GLY A 147 29.90 -1.69 8.39
N HIS A 148 28.93 -2.52 8.04
CA HIS A 148 28.44 -3.60 8.91
C HIS A 148 29.07 -4.96 8.58
N TRP A 149 29.25 -5.23 7.29
CA TRP A 149 29.73 -6.52 6.78
C TRP A 149 31.08 -6.47 6.08
N HIS A 150 31.72 -5.31 6.05
CA HIS A 150 33.02 -5.10 5.39
C HIS A 150 33.05 -5.57 3.92
N LEU A 151 31.93 -5.37 3.21
CA LEU A 151 31.80 -5.69 1.79
C LEU A 151 31.95 -4.40 0.97
N GLU A 152 32.90 -4.39 0.05
CA GLU A 152 33.15 -3.23 -0.82
C GLU A 152 32.08 -3.10 -1.92
N HIS A 153 31.59 -4.24 -2.42
CA HIS A 153 30.55 -4.29 -3.44
C HIS A 153 29.49 -5.35 -3.11
N PRO A 154 28.20 -5.13 -3.47
CA PRO A 154 27.15 -6.15 -3.32
C PRO A 154 27.47 -7.50 -3.96
N THR A 155 28.20 -7.48 -5.08
CA THR A 155 28.67 -8.69 -5.77
C THR A 155 29.63 -9.55 -4.94
N ASP A 156 30.27 -8.99 -3.91
CA ASP A 156 31.13 -9.75 -3.00
C ASP A 156 30.35 -10.73 -2.12
N LEU A 157 29.03 -10.52 -2.00
CA LEU A 157 28.12 -11.49 -1.38
C LEU A 157 28.17 -12.87 -2.04
N GLN A 158 28.39 -12.91 -3.35
CA GLN A 158 28.47 -14.19 -4.09
C GLN A 158 29.70 -15.01 -3.72
N LYS A 159 30.74 -14.37 -3.17
CA LYS A 159 32.01 -15.02 -2.74
C LYS A 159 31.91 -15.60 -1.32
N LYS A 160 30.84 -15.26 -0.56
CA LYS A 160 30.61 -15.74 0.80
C LYS A 160 29.98 -17.12 0.81
N GLU A 161 30.17 -17.87 1.89
CA GLU A 161 29.48 -19.14 2.11
C GLU A 161 27.97 -18.93 2.20
N LYS A 162 27.21 -19.96 1.86
CA LYS A 162 25.73 -19.87 1.76
C LYS A 162 25.06 -19.44 3.07
N THR A 163 25.60 -19.87 4.20
CA THR A 163 25.10 -19.49 5.54
C THR A 163 25.28 -18.01 5.80
N ASP A 164 26.51 -17.51 5.66
CA ASP A 164 26.87 -16.10 5.89
C ASP A 164 26.12 -15.17 4.91
N ARG A 165 26.04 -15.60 3.64
CA ARG A 165 25.30 -14.87 2.63
C ARG A 165 23.82 -14.72 2.98
N ASN A 166 23.19 -15.78 3.47
CA ASN A 166 21.77 -15.71 3.87
C ASN A 166 21.57 -14.80 5.08
N GLU A 167 22.47 -14.81 6.04
CA GLU A 167 22.43 -13.93 7.21
C GLU A 167 22.52 -12.47 6.78
N ILE A 168 23.51 -12.13 5.94
CA ILE A 168 23.70 -10.78 5.39
C ILE A 168 22.46 -10.33 4.61
N LEU A 169 21.86 -11.21 3.80
CA LEU A 169 20.64 -10.90 3.05
C LEU A 169 19.45 -10.63 3.96
N ILE A 170 19.25 -11.44 5.00
CA ILE A 170 18.15 -11.27 5.96
C ILE A 170 18.30 -9.93 6.69
N GLU A 171 19.48 -9.62 7.21
CA GLU A 171 19.74 -8.36 7.91
C GLU A 171 19.63 -7.14 6.99
N SER A 172 20.12 -7.26 5.75
CA SER A 172 20.00 -6.19 4.77
C SER A 172 18.53 -5.89 4.41
N ILE A 173 17.68 -6.93 4.33
CA ILE A 173 16.24 -6.78 4.11
C ILE A 173 15.59 -6.12 5.33
N GLN A 174 15.97 -6.49 6.55
CA GLN A 174 15.48 -5.86 7.78
C GLN A 174 15.91 -4.39 7.89
N TYR A 175 17.06 -4.04 7.35
CA TYR A 175 17.53 -2.66 7.22
C TYR A 175 16.73 -1.86 6.17
N GLY A 176 15.99 -2.55 5.29
CA GLY A 176 15.15 -1.95 4.25
C GLY A 176 15.69 -2.05 2.82
N ALA A 177 16.77 -2.82 2.61
CA ALA A 177 17.31 -3.03 1.28
C ALA A 177 16.41 -3.96 0.45
N PRO A 178 15.93 -3.55 -0.73
CA PRO A 178 15.14 -4.43 -1.59
C PRO A 178 16.03 -5.52 -2.22
N LEU A 179 15.50 -6.74 -2.29
CA LEU A 179 16.21 -7.91 -2.85
C LEU A 179 16.85 -7.65 -4.22
N ARG A 180 16.25 -6.81 -5.04
CA ARG A 180 16.78 -6.47 -6.37
C ARG A 180 18.11 -5.74 -6.32
N GLN A 181 18.34 -4.90 -5.33
CA GLN A 181 19.60 -4.15 -5.17
C GLN A 181 20.72 -4.99 -4.55
N LEU A 182 20.37 -6.15 -4.01
CA LEU A 182 21.34 -7.11 -3.44
C LEU A 182 21.73 -8.21 -4.45
N SER A 183 21.05 -8.26 -5.62
CA SER A 183 21.25 -9.30 -6.64
C SER A 183 22.07 -8.85 -7.87
N ASP A 184 22.24 -7.55 -8.06
CA ASP A 184 23.06 -6.93 -9.11
C ASP A 184 24.46 -6.60 -8.59
#